data_edc52b138dc7605c4fb8cd28a6516b05
#
_entry.id   edc52b138dc7605c4fb8cd28a6516b05
#
_cell.length_a   1.000
_cell.length_b   1.000
_cell.length_c   1.000
_cell.angle_alpha   90.00
_cell.angle_beta   90.00
_cell.angle_gamma   90.00
#
_symmetry.space_group_name_H-M   'P 1'
#
loop_
_entity.id
_entity.type
_entity.pdbx_description
1 polymer ?
#
loop_
_entity_poly.entity_id
_entity_poly.type
_entity_poly.pdbx_seq_one_letter_code
_entity_poly.pdbx_strand_id
1 'polypeptide(L)'
;MEYQEIMTRNQELLARPVKPIPEDRLKKERDLYQKRNRRSLEIFEKARHLIPGGVEHNLSQSKPFPLAMDRAKGYHMWDVDGNVYVDYLMSGAPIILGHAFDPLDEKIIEIIRKKGPATGLTSEYELLAAEEIIRHMPGVEMVRFLQSGTEADMAALRIARAFTGKQKIIKVGGSYHGWSDQMVFSLHVPGTGLLNSRGITAESYAHLID
;
A
#
# COMPACT_ATOMS: atom_id res chain seq x y z
N MET A 1 13.77 -20.93 20.17
CA MET A 1 13.74 -19.69 20.99
C MET A 1 12.32 -19.53 21.50
N GLU A 2 12.15 -19.53 22.80
CA GLU A 2 10.84 -19.40 23.42
C GLU A 2 10.33 -17.95 23.30
N TYR A 3 9.00 -17.79 23.23
CA TYR A 3 8.36 -16.47 23.08
C TYR A 3 8.84 -15.48 24.15
N GLN A 4 8.96 -15.93 25.39
CA GLN A 4 9.39 -15.08 26.50
C GLN A 4 10.85 -14.59 26.34
N GLU A 5 11.71 -15.41 25.78
CA GLU A 5 13.10 -15.03 25.46
C GLU A 5 13.15 -13.94 24.38
N ILE A 6 12.29 -14.05 23.35
CA ILE A 6 12.16 -13.03 22.30
C ILE A 6 11.70 -11.71 22.91
N MET A 7 10.68 -11.74 23.76
CA MET A 7 10.12 -10.53 24.39
C MET A 7 11.15 -9.84 25.28
N THR A 8 11.90 -10.62 26.08
CA THR A 8 12.98 -10.07 26.94
C THR A 8 14.06 -9.40 26.10
N ARG A 9 14.54 -10.05 25.04
CA ARG A 9 15.56 -9.47 24.13
C ARG A 9 15.05 -8.20 23.45
N ASN A 10 13.79 -8.17 23.04
CA ASN A 10 13.18 -6.97 22.45
C ASN A 10 13.11 -5.82 23.47
N GLN A 11 12.71 -6.09 24.72
CA GLN A 11 12.70 -5.09 25.78
C GLN A 11 14.11 -4.53 26.07
N GLU A 12 15.11 -5.40 26.16
CA GLU A 12 16.51 -4.99 26.33
C GLU A 12 17.01 -4.15 25.14
N LEU A 13 16.63 -4.50 23.90
CA LEU A 13 16.99 -3.75 22.71
C LEU A 13 16.35 -2.35 22.71
N LEU A 14 15.07 -2.28 23.06
CA LEU A 14 14.32 -1.02 23.12
C LEU A 14 14.79 -0.11 24.26
N ALA A 15 15.29 -0.69 25.34
CA ALA A 15 15.86 0.08 26.47
C ALA A 15 17.25 0.68 26.16
N ARG A 16 17.91 0.27 25.08
CA ARG A 16 19.22 0.82 24.71
C ARG A 16 19.07 2.26 24.23
N PRO A 17 19.94 3.16 24.68
CA PRO A 17 19.90 4.54 24.20
C PRO A 17 20.17 4.61 22.69
N VAL A 18 19.29 5.26 21.96
CA VAL A 18 19.50 5.54 20.53
C VAL A 18 20.63 6.57 20.42
N LYS A 19 21.72 6.19 19.74
CA LYS A 19 22.79 7.15 19.43
C LYS A 19 22.38 7.96 18.20
N PRO A 20 22.16 9.26 18.34
CA PRO A 20 21.81 10.10 17.18
C PRO A 20 22.99 10.14 16.19
N ILE A 21 22.65 10.20 14.91
CA ILE A 21 23.66 10.43 13.87
C ILE A 21 24.21 11.85 14.05
N PRO A 22 25.53 12.07 14.10
CA PRO A 22 26.12 13.39 14.17
C PRO A 22 25.59 14.31 13.05
N GLU A 23 25.29 15.56 13.38
CA GLU A 23 24.61 16.48 12.45
C GLU A 23 25.47 16.78 11.20
N ASP A 24 26.78 16.88 11.35
CA ASP A 24 27.73 17.06 10.26
C ASP A 24 27.67 15.88 9.27
N ARG A 25 27.60 14.66 9.78
CA ARG A 25 27.44 13.45 8.97
C ARG A 25 26.09 13.43 8.28
N LEU A 26 25.01 13.75 9.00
CA LEU A 26 23.66 13.80 8.43
C LEU A 26 23.57 14.85 7.32
N LYS A 27 24.18 16.03 7.53
CA LYS A 27 24.27 17.07 6.49
C LYS A 27 25.01 16.58 5.26
N LYS A 28 26.16 15.94 5.43
CA LYS A 28 26.93 15.38 4.30
C LYS A 28 26.12 14.38 3.47
N GLU A 29 25.38 13.48 4.13
CA GLU A 29 24.54 12.49 3.41
C GLU A 29 23.36 13.18 2.69
N ARG A 30 22.73 14.19 3.28
CA ARG A 30 21.69 15.00 2.63
C ARG A 30 22.20 15.74 1.40
N ASP A 31 23.38 16.37 1.51
CA ASP A 31 24.00 17.09 0.39
C ASP A 31 24.34 16.11 -0.76
N LEU A 32 24.84 14.93 -0.43
CA LEU A 32 25.12 13.88 -1.41
C LEU A 32 23.85 13.37 -2.09
N TYR A 33 22.80 13.12 -1.29
CA TYR A 33 21.49 12.70 -1.79
C TYR A 33 20.92 13.74 -2.77
N GLN A 34 20.93 15.00 -2.39
CA GLN A 34 20.44 16.09 -3.25
C GLN A 34 21.25 16.23 -4.54
N LYS A 35 22.58 16.07 -4.45
CA LYS A 35 23.47 16.14 -5.62
C LYS A 35 23.20 15.01 -6.61
N ARG A 36 22.88 13.82 -6.12
CA ARG A 36 22.61 12.63 -6.95
C ARG A 36 21.23 12.64 -7.57
N ASN A 37 20.25 13.32 -6.97
CA ASN A 37 18.83 13.24 -7.30
C ASN A 37 18.26 14.62 -7.67
N ARG A 38 18.94 15.35 -8.56
CA ARG A 38 18.56 16.72 -8.92
C ARG A 38 17.21 16.80 -9.64
N ARG A 39 16.95 15.89 -10.58
CA ARG A 39 15.68 15.88 -11.32
C ARG A 39 14.51 15.48 -10.42
N SER A 40 14.72 14.52 -9.52
CA SER A 40 13.74 14.17 -8.49
C SER A 40 13.39 15.36 -7.62
N LEU A 41 14.38 16.17 -7.19
CA LEU A 41 14.15 17.40 -6.45
C LEU A 41 13.34 18.42 -7.27
N GLU A 42 13.70 18.66 -8.51
CA GLU A 42 12.96 19.59 -9.41
C GLU A 42 11.49 19.18 -9.59
N ILE A 43 11.24 17.88 -9.74
CA ILE A 43 9.88 17.32 -9.81
C ILE A 43 9.15 17.54 -8.50
N PHE A 44 9.77 17.22 -7.37
CA PHE A 44 9.18 17.41 -6.04
C PHE A 44 8.85 18.88 -5.76
N GLU A 45 9.77 19.82 -6.08
CA GLU A 45 9.53 21.24 -5.88
C GLU A 45 8.32 21.76 -6.69
N LYS A 46 8.07 21.20 -7.87
CA LYS A 46 6.85 21.50 -8.64
C LYS A 46 5.62 20.81 -8.04
N ALA A 47 5.75 19.51 -7.72
CA ALA A 47 4.65 18.70 -7.25
C ALA A 47 4.05 19.23 -5.94
N ARG A 48 4.87 19.73 -5.00
CA ARG A 48 4.41 20.25 -3.70
C ARG A 48 3.45 21.46 -3.81
N HIS A 49 3.41 22.14 -4.94
CA HIS A 49 2.47 23.22 -5.21
C HIS A 49 1.18 22.76 -5.88
N LEU A 50 1.13 21.53 -6.37
CA LEU A 50 0.02 20.95 -7.13
C LEU A 50 -0.65 19.78 -6.41
N ILE A 51 0.13 19.05 -5.63
CA ILE A 51 -0.29 17.82 -4.94
C ILE A 51 -0.02 18.00 -3.44
N PRO A 52 -0.97 17.76 -2.55
CA PRO A 52 -0.75 17.83 -1.11
C PRO A 52 0.43 16.94 -0.67
N GLY A 53 1.44 17.55 -0.03
CA GLY A 53 2.67 16.86 0.36
C GLY A 53 3.64 16.55 -0.78
N GLY A 54 3.33 16.92 -2.03
CA GLY A 54 4.17 16.69 -3.22
C GLY A 54 4.24 15.24 -3.67
N VAL A 55 3.35 14.37 -3.16
CA VAL A 55 3.30 12.93 -3.45
C VAL A 55 1.86 12.48 -3.59
N GLU A 56 1.63 11.43 -4.39
CA GLU A 56 0.29 10.86 -4.59
C GLU A 56 -0.23 10.09 -3.37
N HIS A 57 0.65 9.62 -2.51
CA HIS A 57 0.33 8.84 -1.33
C HIS A 57 1.27 9.14 -0.15
N ASN A 58 0.73 9.22 1.07
CA ASN A 58 1.52 9.57 2.26
C ASN A 58 2.71 8.65 2.52
N LEU A 59 2.63 7.37 2.16
CA LEU A 59 3.75 6.43 2.30
C LEU A 59 4.92 6.74 1.35
N SER A 60 4.68 7.48 0.27
CA SER A 60 5.72 7.91 -0.66
C SER A 60 6.50 9.11 -0.14
N GLN A 61 6.06 9.74 0.97
CA GLN A 61 6.80 10.85 1.58
C GLN A 61 8.12 10.35 2.16
N SER A 62 9.21 11.01 1.80
CA SER A 62 10.53 10.74 2.34
C SER A 62 11.35 12.02 2.54
N LYS A 63 12.33 11.97 3.42
CA LYS A 63 13.23 13.10 3.69
C LYS A 63 14.60 12.81 3.08
N PRO A 64 15.24 13.83 2.47
CA PRO A 64 14.82 15.23 2.35
C PRO A 64 13.69 15.48 1.35
N PHE A 65 13.51 14.65 0.34
CA PHE A 65 12.45 14.63 -0.66
C PHE A 65 12.32 13.22 -1.26
N PRO A 66 11.16 12.86 -1.84
CA PRO A 66 10.96 11.57 -2.49
C PRO A 66 11.72 11.48 -3.82
N LEU A 67 12.10 10.27 -4.20
CA LEU A 67 12.62 9.98 -5.54
C LEU A 67 11.46 9.90 -6.53
N ALA A 68 11.69 10.42 -7.74
CA ALA A 68 10.78 10.25 -8.86
C ALA A 68 11.26 9.08 -9.72
N MET A 69 10.43 8.04 -9.87
CA MET A 69 10.74 6.87 -10.68
C MET A 69 10.46 7.13 -12.16
N ASP A 70 11.33 6.61 -13.03
CA ASP A 70 11.19 6.68 -14.48
C ASP A 70 10.63 5.39 -15.06
N ARG A 71 11.21 4.24 -14.66
CA ARG A 71 10.82 2.92 -15.16
C ARG A 71 11.15 1.82 -14.19
N ALA A 72 10.54 0.65 -14.42
CA ALA A 72 10.84 -0.57 -13.68
C ALA A 72 10.77 -1.80 -14.60
N LYS A 73 11.57 -2.83 -14.30
CA LYS A 73 11.58 -4.12 -15.01
C LYS A 73 12.06 -5.24 -14.08
N GLY A 74 11.31 -6.32 -13.99
CA GLY A 74 11.63 -7.41 -13.07
C GLY A 74 11.66 -6.89 -11.62
N TYR A 75 12.79 -7.01 -10.96
CA TYR A 75 13.00 -6.52 -9.59
C TYR A 75 13.78 -5.20 -9.52
N HIS A 76 14.06 -4.58 -10.65
CA HIS A 76 14.78 -3.30 -10.70
C HIS A 76 13.85 -2.12 -10.97
N MET A 77 14.18 -1.00 -10.35
CA MET A 77 13.60 0.32 -10.64
C MET A 77 14.70 1.32 -10.98
N TRP A 78 14.38 2.27 -11.83
CA TRP A 78 15.26 3.40 -12.19
C TRP A 78 14.55 4.70 -11.89
N ASP A 79 15.25 5.59 -11.20
CA ASP A 79 14.73 6.94 -11.01
C ASP A 79 15.02 7.83 -12.25
N VAL A 80 14.44 9.02 -12.25
CA VAL A 80 14.62 10.01 -13.32
C VAL A 80 16.04 10.57 -13.40
N ASP A 81 16.87 10.34 -12.39
CA ASP A 81 18.28 10.72 -12.30
C ASP A 81 19.20 9.61 -12.81
N GLY A 82 18.64 8.44 -13.19
CA GLY A 82 19.37 7.29 -13.76
C GLY A 82 19.95 6.33 -12.71
N ASN A 83 19.64 6.52 -11.43
CA ASN A 83 20.06 5.56 -10.40
C ASN A 83 19.21 4.29 -10.46
N VAL A 84 19.82 3.15 -10.13
CA VAL A 84 19.18 1.83 -10.15
C VAL A 84 18.97 1.34 -8.73
N TYR A 85 17.80 0.79 -8.47
CA TYR A 85 17.39 0.24 -7.18
C TYR A 85 16.84 -1.17 -7.34
N VAL A 86 17.04 -2.01 -6.31
CA VAL A 86 16.33 -3.27 -6.17
C VAL A 86 15.04 -2.98 -5.41
N ASP A 87 13.90 -3.35 -6.00
CA ASP A 87 12.60 -3.11 -5.40
C ASP A 87 12.20 -4.27 -4.47
N TYR A 88 12.29 -4.04 -3.18
CA TYR A 88 11.79 -4.96 -2.14
C TYR A 88 10.35 -4.66 -1.72
N LEU A 89 9.78 -3.55 -2.17
CA LEU A 89 8.42 -3.15 -1.82
C LEU A 89 7.38 -3.73 -2.80
N MET A 90 7.73 -3.83 -4.08
CA MET A 90 6.87 -4.35 -5.15
C MET A 90 5.46 -3.74 -5.11
N SER A 91 5.41 -2.39 -5.01
CA SER A 91 4.17 -1.60 -4.86
C SER A 91 3.31 -2.00 -3.66
N GLY A 92 3.90 -2.52 -2.58
CA GLY A 92 3.19 -3.06 -1.43
C GLY A 92 2.73 -4.50 -1.63
N ALA A 93 3.52 -5.27 -2.38
CA ALA A 93 3.41 -6.70 -2.70
C ALA A 93 2.46 -7.16 -3.83
N PRO A 94 1.67 -6.33 -4.54
CA PRO A 94 0.83 -6.86 -5.63
C PRO A 94 1.62 -7.29 -6.87
N ILE A 95 2.85 -6.79 -7.09
CA ILE A 95 3.65 -7.06 -8.28
C ILE A 95 4.50 -8.34 -8.10
N ILE A 96 3.83 -9.46 -7.86
CA ILE A 96 4.48 -10.75 -7.57
C ILE A 96 5.23 -11.37 -8.76
N LEU A 97 4.90 -10.99 -9.99
CA LEU A 97 5.56 -11.46 -11.21
C LEU A 97 6.77 -10.59 -11.61
N GLY A 98 7.02 -9.52 -10.85
CA GLY A 98 7.98 -8.48 -11.22
C GLY A 98 7.38 -7.42 -12.14
N HIS A 99 8.05 -6.26 -12.19
CA HIS A 99 7.63 -5.16 -13.04
C HIS A 99 7.73 -5.50 -14.53
N ALA A 100 6.80 -4.99 -15.32
CA ALA A 100 6.77 -5.16 -16.77
C ALA A 100 7.00 -6.62 -17.21
N PHE A 101 6.15 -7.51 -16.70
CA PHE A 101 6.19 -8.93 -17.05
C PHE A 101 5.62 -9.12 -18.46
N ASP A 102 6.51 -9.30 -19.45
CA ASP A 102 6.17 -9.24 -20.87
C ASP A 102 4.98 -10.13 -21.26
N PRO A 103 4.86 -11.41 -20.82
CA PRO A 103 3.73 -12.25 -21.23
C PRO A 103 2.37 -11.70 -20.79
N LEU A 104 2.30 -11.02 -19.65
CA LEU A 104 1.07 -10.40 -19.16
C LEU A 104 0.81 -9.08 -19.90
N ASP A 105 1.82 -8.24 -20.06
CA ASP A 105 1.72 -6.92 -20.69
C ASP A 105 1.28 -7.08 -22.15
N GLU A 106 1.89 -8.00 -22.91
CA GLU A 106 1.52 -8.29 -24.30
C GLU A 106 0.05 -8.75 -24.41
N LYS A 107 -0.40 -9.60 -23.48
CA LYS A 107 -1.79 -10.08 -23.46
C LYS A 107 -2.78 -8.97 -23.13
N ILE A 108 -2.47 -8.10 -22.17
CA ILE A 108 -3.30 -6.95 -21.84
C ILE A 108 -3.39 -6.00 -23.05
N ILE A 109 -2.27 -5.70 -23.69
CA ILE A 109 -2.22 -4.82 -24.88
C ILE A 109 -3.05 -5.43 -26.03
N GLU A 110 -2.94 -6.73 -26.27
CA GLU A 110 -3.74 -7.44 -27.27
C GLU A 110 -5.24 -7.27 -27.01
N ILE A 111 -5.67 -7.52 -25.75
CA ILE A 111 -7.08 -7.41 -25.36
C ILE A 111 -7.60 -5.99 -25.54
N ILE A 112 -6.83 -4.98 -25.05
CA ILE A 112 -7.20 -3.58 -25.20
C ILE A 112 -7.39 -3.21 -26.66
N ARG A 113 -6.49 -3.62 -27.54
CA ARG A 113 -6.52 -3.28 -28.96
C ARG A 113 -7.65 -3.97 -29.73
N LYS A 114 -7.93 -5.24 -29.41
CA LYS A 114 -8.88 -6.07 -30.17
C LYS A 114 -10.32 -5.98 -29.67
N LYS A 115 -10.52 -5.82 -28.36
CA LYS A 115 -11.85 -5.93 -27.75
C LYS A 115 -12.34 -4.64 -27.09
N GLY A 116 -11.48 -3.64 -26.93
CA GLY A 116 -11.78 -2.46 -26.13
C GLY A 116 -11.90 -2.83 -24.63
N PRO A 117 -11.55 -1.91 -23.75
CA PRO A 117 -11.70 -2.14 -22.32
C PRO A 117 -13.14 -2.01 -21.88
N ALA A 118 -13.40 -2.28 -20.66
CA ALA A 118 -14.61 -2.18 -19.86
C ALA A 118 -15.82 -1.52 -20.50
N THR A 119 -16.80 -2.30 -20.88
CA THR A 119 -18.08 -1.83 -21.43
C THR A 119 -19.10 -1.47 -20.36
N GLY A 120 -18.80 -1.72 -19.07
CA GLY A 120 -19.76 -1.63 -17.97
C GLY A 120 -20.77 -2.81 -17.93
N LEU A 121 -20.61 -3.78 -18.82
CA LEU A 121 -21.44 -4.98 -18.91
C LEU A 121 -20.57 -6.21 -18.63
N THR A 122 -21.22 -7.34 -18.34
CA THR A 122 -20.56 -8.63 -18.08
C THR A 122 -19.67 -9.05 -19.25
N SER A 123 -18.47 -9.50 -18.94
CA SER A 123 -17.50 -10.02 -19.90
C SER A 123 -17.10 -11.45 -19.59
N GLU A 124 -16.66 -12.18 -20.60
CA GLU A 124 -16.11 -13.53 -20.47
C GLU A 124 -14.91 -13.58 -19.51
N TYR A 125 -14.12 -12.50 -19.45
CA TYR A 125 -12.94 -12.42 -18.57
C TYR A 125 -13.30 -12.39 -17.09
N GLU A 126 -14.45 -11.83 -16.71
CA GLU A 126 -14.95 -11.89 -15.35
C GLU A 126 -15.28 -13.32 -14.94
N LEU A 127 -15.93 -14.07 -15.83
CA LEU A 127 -16.23 -15.48 -15.61
C LEU A 127 -14.96 -16.31 -15.45
N LEU A 128 -14.02 -16.19 -16.39
CA LEU A 128 -12.74 -16.92 -16.35
C LEU A 128 -11.94 -16.59 -15.07
N ALA A 129 -11.91 -15.32 -14.64
CA ALA A 129 -11.25 -14.91 -13.42
C ALA A 129 -11.93 -15.51 -12.18
N ALA A 130 -13.27 -15.55 -12.14
CA ALA A 130 -14.01 -16.16 -11.05
C ALA A 130 -13.76 -17.67 -10.96
N GLU A 131 -13.75 -18.38 -12.09
CA GLU A 131 -13.44 -19.82 -12.16
C GLU A 131 -12.03 -20.11 -11.62
N GLU A 132 -11.02 -19.30 -11.99
CA GLU A 132 -9.65 -19.46 -11.48
C GLU A 132 -9.57 -19.24 -9.97
N ILE A 133 -10.25 -18.23 -9.43
CA ILE A 133 -10.29 -17.98 -7.99
C ILE A 133 -10.94 -19.16 -7.26
N ILE A 134 -12.10 -19.62 -7.71
CA ILE A 134 -12.82 -20.74 -7.10
C ILE A 134 -11.97 -22.03 -7.16
N ARG A 135 -11.29 -22.26 -8.26
CA ARG A 135 -10.42 -23.43 -8.42
C ARG A 135 -9.25 -23.46 -7.43
N HIS A 136 -8.68 -22.29 -7.09
CA HIS A 136 -7.48 -22.20 -6.26
C HIS A 136 -7.77 -21.88 -4.78
N MET A 137 -8.99 -21.51 -4.43
CA MET A 137 -9.38 -21.15 -3.08
C MET A 137 -10.47 -22.08 -2.54
N PRO A 138 -10.08 -23.17 -1.84
CA PRO A 138 -11.05 -24.10 -1.26
C PRO A 138 -12.05 -23.39 -0.35
N GLY A 139 -13.34 -23.69 -0.51
CA GLY A 139 -14.43 -23.08 0.26
C GLY A 139 -15.02 -21.80 -0.34
N VAL A 140 -14.46 -21.29 -1.43
CA VAL A 140 -15.08 -20.20 -2.20
C VAL A 140 -16.01 -20.79 -3.26
N GLU A 141 -17.31 -20.49 -3.18
CA GLU A 141 -18.33 -20.97 -4.11
C GLU A 141 -18.70 -19.93 -5.17
N MET A 142 -18.64 -18.63 -4.82
CA MET A 142 -18.95 -17.51 -5.69
C MET A 142 -18.02 -16.33 -5.42
N VAL A 143 -17.79 -15.53 -6.46
CA VAL A 143 -16.90 -14.35 -6.38
C VAL A 143 -17.66 -13.10 -6.84
N ARG A 144 -17.48 -12.01 -6.11
CA ARG A 144 -17.91 -10.68 -6.53
C ARG A 144 -16.70 -9.77 -6.66
N PHE A 145 -16.49 -9.19 -7.83
CA PHE A 145 -15.42 -8.22 -8.07
C PHE A 145 -15.87 -6.80 -7.69
N LEU A 146 -14.95 -6.05 -7.10
CA LEU A 146 -15.09 -4.64 -6.74
C LEU A 146 -13.81 -3.91 -7.15
N GLN A 147 -13.84 -2.57 -7.17
CA GLN A 147 -12.74 -1.77 -7.75
C GLN A 147 -11.49 -1.70 -6.86
N SER A 148 -11.65 -1.90 -5.55
CA SER A 148 -10.56 -1.81 -4.58
C SER A 148 -10.80 -2.73 -3.39
N GLY A 149 -9.75 -3.05 -2.63
CA GLY A 149 -9.87 -3.75 -1.35
C GLY A 149 -10.76 -3.00 -0.35
N THR A 150 -10.71 -1.67 -0.33
CA THR A 150 -11.60 -0.85 0.50
C THR A 150 -13.07 -1.11 0.18
N GLU A 151 -13.44 -1.12 -1.10
CA GLU A 151 -14.81 -1.40 -1.52
C GLU A 151 -15.22 -2.84 -1.23
N ALA A 152 -14.30 -3.80 -1.42
CA ALA A 152 -14.53 -5.19 -1.11
C ALA A 152 -14.82 -5.40 0.39
N ASP A 153 -14.03 -4.80 1.25
CA ASP A 153 -14.23 -4.86 2.70
C ASP A 153 -15.53 -4.17 3.13
N MET A 154 -15.87 -3.03 2.54
CA MET A 154 -17.16 -2.37 2.79
C MET A 154 -18.35 -3.25 2.39
N ALA A 155 -18.27 -3.92 1.24
CA ALA A 155 -19.31 -4.84 0.79
C ALA A 155 -19.39 -6.08 1.69
N ALA A 156 -18.26 -6.69 2.05
CA ALA A 156 -18.19 -7.83 2.95
C ALA A 156 -18.83 -7.53 4.32
N LEU A 157 -18.52 -6.38 4.91
CA LEU A 157 -19.11 -5.95 6.17
C LEU A 157 -20.63 -5.75 6.08
N ARG A 158 -21.11 -5.14 5.00
CA ARG A 158 -22.56 -4.99 4.77
C ARG A 158 -23.27 -6.34 4.66
N ILE A 159 -22.70 -7.26 3.90
CA ILE A 159 -23.24 -8.61 3.72
C ILE A 159 -23.24 -9.36 5.05
N ALA A 160 -22.12 -9.32 5.78
CA ALA A 160 -22.01 -9.98 7.09
C ALA A 160 -23.05 -9.46 8.09
N ARG A 161 -23.24 -8.14 8.17
CA ARG A 161 -24.24 -7.52 9.05
C ARG A 161 -25.68 -7.85 8.60
N ALA A 162 -25.95 -7.78 7.31
CA ALA A 162 -27.27 -8.12 6.78
C ALA A 162 -27.65 -9.59 7.04
N PHE A 163 -26.69 -10.50 6.87
CA PHE A 163 -26.89 -11.94 7.07
C PHE A 163 -27.03 -12.30 8.57
N THR A 164 -26.18 -11.73 9.43
CA THR A 164 -26.11 -12.12 10.85
C THR A 164 -27.01 -11.28 11.77
N GLY A 165 -27.45 -10.11 11.35
CA GLY A 165 -28.11 -9.09 12.19
C GLY A 165 -27.16 -8.44 13.22
N LYS A 166 -25.87 -8.81 13.26
CA LYS A 166 -24.90 -8.30 14.23
C LYS A 166 -24.29 -6.99 13.76
N GLN A 167 -23.99 -6.09 14.70
CA GLN A 167 -23.45 -4.76 14.42
C GLN A 167 -21.92 -4.69 14.60
N LYS A 168 -21.41 -5.42 15.60
CA LYS A 168 -20.01 -5.31 16.01
C LYS A 168 -19.06 -6.04 15.03
N ILE A 169 -17.88 -5.46 14.84
CA ILE A 169 -16.78 -6.00 14.05
C ILE A 169 -15.57 -6.13 14.96
N ILE A 170 -14.83 -7.20 14.82
CA ILE A 170 -13.51 -7.37 15.43
C ILE A 170 -12.46 -7.13 14.37
N LYS A 171 -11.47 -6.34 14.70
CA LYS A 171 -10.35 -5.98 13.81
C LYS A 171 -9.03 -6.12 14.57
N VAL A 172 -7.97 -6.52 13.88
CA VAL A 172 -6.62 -6.53 14.45
C VAL A 172 -6.03 -5.14 14.37
N GLY A 173 -5.68 -4.55 15.50
CA GLY A 173 -5.04 -3.25 15.60
C GLY A 173 -3.73 -3.18 14.80
N GLY A 174 -3.47 -2.05 14.18
CA GLY A 174 -2.29 -1.84 13.32
C GLY A 174 -2.37 -2.43 11.92
N SER A 175 -3.34 -3.30 11.63
CA SER A 175 -3.51 -3.88 10.30
C SER A 175 -4.29 -2.95 9.36
N TYR A 176 -3.84 -2.87 8.11
CA TYR A 176 -4.54 -2.09 7.08
C TYR A 176 -5.62 -2.93 6.40
N HIS A 177 -6.85 -2.45 6.43
CA HIS A 177 -8.04 -3.08 5.83
C HIS A 177 -8.82 -2.10 4.95
N GLY A 178 -8.15 -1.23 4.26
CA GLY A 178 -8.78 -0.21 3.45
C GLY A 178 -8.97 1.13 4.16
N TRP A 179 -9.54 2.10 3.45
CA TRP A 179 -9.57 3.51 3.85
C TRP A 179 -10.97 4.00 4.26
N SER A 180 -11.94 3.09 4.40
CA SER A 180 -13.23 3.44 4.99
C SER A 180 -13.09 3.73 6.49
N ASP A 181 -13.93 4.60 7.02
CA ASP A 181 -13.86 5.07 8.41
C ASP A 181 -13.71 3.94 9.43
N GLN A 182 -14.48 2.88 9.26
CA GLN A 182 -14.45 1.73 10.17
C GLN A 182 -13.16 0.92 10.05
N MET A 183 -12.57 0.88 8.86
CA MET A 183 -11.39 0.05 8.59
C MET A 183 -10.09 0.79 8.83
N VAL A 184 -10.04 2.11 8.62
CA VAL A 184 -8.82 2.89 8.84
C VAL A 184 -8.63 3.28 10.32
N PHE A 185 -9.68 3.27 11.12
CA PHE A 185 -9.58 3.49 12.56
C PHE A 185 -8.62 2.49 13.21
N SER A 186 -7.84 2.93 14.18
CA SER A 186 -6.81 2.11 14.86
C SER A 186 -5.70 1.57 13.95
N LEU A 187 -5.46 2.20 12.81
CA LEU A 187 -4.25 1.93 12.02
C LEU A 187 -3.05 2.60 12.68
N HIS A 188 -2.27 1.82 13.42
CA HIS A 188 -1.07 2.29 14.10
C HIS A 188 0.15 2.17 13.19
N VAL A 189 0.49 3.24 12.50
CA VAL A 189 1.78 3.35 11.81
C VAL A 189 2.75 4.05 12.75
N PRO A 190 3.86 3.44 13.17
CA PRO A 190 4.84 4.07 14.06
C PRO A 190 5.28 5.44 13.53
N GLY A 191 5.22 6.46 14.40
CA GLY A 191 5.62 7.83 14.06
C GLY A 191 4.55 8.70 13.38
N THR A 192 3.40 8.16 12.99
CA THR A 192 2.32 8.94 12.36
C THR A 192 1.22 9.34 13.35
N GLY A 193 1.16 8.70 14.52
CA GLY A 193 0.13 8.92 15.52
C GLY A 193 -1.28 8.66 14.97
N LEU A 194 -2.25 9.47 15.39
CA LEU A 194 -3.66 9.38 14.97
C LEU A 194 -3.95 10.04 13.62
N LEU A 195 -2.95 10.30 12.78
CA LEU A 195 -3.14 11.05 11.54
C LEU A 195 -4.16 10.39 10.60
N ASN A 196 -4.13 9.07 10.50
CA ASN A 196 -5.04 8.32 9.63
C ASN A 196 -6.48 8.26 10.17
N SER A 197 -6.71 8.61 11.44
CA SER A 197 -8.03 8.60 12.08
C SER A 197 -8.63 10.00 12.22
N ARG A 198 -7.95 11.04 11.74
CA ARG A 198 -8.47 12.42 11.82
C ARG A 198 -9.69 12.58 10.91
N GLY A 199 -10.73 13.20 11.43
CA GLY A 199 -11.97 13.45 10.73
C GLY A 199 -12.98 12.30 10.76
N ILE A 200 -12.63 11.17 11.37
CA ILE A 200 -13.58 10.07 11.60
C ILE A 200 -14.48 10.42 12.79
N THR A 201 -15.80 10.27 12.63
CA THR A 201 -16.75 10.52 13.73
C THR A 201 -16.81 9.34 14.68
N ALA A 202 -17.18 9.58 15.95
CA ALA A 202 -17.30 8.53 16.95
C ALA A 202 -18.32 7.45 16.54
N GLU A 203 -19.37 7.84 15.85
CA GLU A 203 -20.41 6.94 15.35
C GLU A 203 -19.86 5.95 14.29
N SER A 204 -18.91 6.40 13.49
CA SER A 204 -18.31 5.56 12.42
C SER A 204 -17.60 4.33 12.99
N TYR A 205 -17.02 4.41 14.18
CA TYR A 205 -16.28 3.31 14.81
C TYR A 205 -16.94 2.78 16.10
N ALA A 206 -18.15 3.22 16.45
CA ALA A 206 -18.85 2.80 17.67
C ALA A 206 -19.05 1.28 17.79
N HIS A 207 -19.08 0.57 16.68
CA HIS A 207 -19.27 -0.87 16.62
C HIS A 207 -17.97 -1.65 16.36
N LEU A 208 -16.81 -0.99 16.45
CA LEU A 208 -15.52 -1.61 16.25
C LEU A 208 -14.96 -2.09 17.60
N ILE A 209 -14.44 -3.31 17.61
CA ILE A 209 -13.67 -3.89 18.72
C ILE A 209 -12.26 -4.08 18.20
N ASP A 210 -11.32 -3.42 18.83
CA ASP A 210 -9.89 -3.42 18.48
C ASP A 210 -9.12 -4.28 19.47
#